data_7c73160845e6128e25e968b32ef4be67
#
_entry.id   7c73160845e6128e25e968b32ef4be67
#
_cell.length_a   1.000
_cell.length_b   1.000
_cell.length_c   1.000
_cell.angle_alpha   90.00
_cell.angle_beta   90.00
_cell.angle_gamma   90.00
#
_symmetry.space_group_name_H-M   'P 1'
#
loop_
_entity.id
_entity.type
_entity.pdbx_description
1 polymer ?
#
loop_
_entity_poly.entity_id
_entity_poly.type
_entity_poly.pdbx_seq_one_letter_code
_entity_poly.pdbx_strand_id
1 'polypeptide(L)'
;MWMTTIRVVAVAVALIVLSACESSTTPETMSQAVENNEIEQAQAEMQTYRTAFLPTENTPDFVDAAEASVNAVVHIKTTIIQNTPTYNDFFGAFLEHLYGIPGQTQNNTMVAYGSGVVLSPDGYIVTNNHVVEGANTVEVTFNNKVVRQATIIGTDPSSDLALIKVEGSDFDYLVFGDSDKVKVGEWVLAVGNPFNLTSTVTAGIVSAKARNIGILGEGSTVESFIQTDAAVNRGNSGGALVNTRGELIGINAAIASHTGSYEGYSFAIPSNIVRKVVDDLLMYGETQRAYIGIQIAEMNADLANKAGMKDIKGVYVAGLTDGGAAQKAGIQTGDVVVSINGNAVNTTTQLTEIVNQYRPGDEVTVNVVHNGEEHAYQVGLLNASNSTEVVKKGESFYNATLGIVLRPVSQQEMGNLRIKNGLKIVEIRQGAFQGAGVEGFIITAINGKTVNSKNELEAALNSSRNRRTYIEGIYPNGMRMNFEYYQ
;
A
#
# COMPACT_ATOMS: atom_id res chain seq x y z
N MET A 1 52.00 -7.39 -2.45
CA MET A 1 52.74 -8.62 -2.85
C MET A 1 51.70 -9.52 -3.50
N TRP A 2 51.62 -9.48 -4.77
CA TRP A 2 51.57 -10.50 -5.83
C TRP A 2 51.16 -9.80 -7.13
N MET A 3 52.20 -9.61 -7.96
CA MET A 3 52.12 -9.21 -9.37
C MET A 3 51.72 -10.45 -10.18
N THR A 4 50.80 -10.34 -11.08
CA THR A 4 50.50 -11.37 -12.08
C THR A 4 50.69 -10.80 -13.48
N THR A 5 51.68 -11.34 -14.10
CA THR A 5 52.28 -11.26 -15.40
C THR A 5 51.29 -11.30 -16.58
N ILE A 6 51.44 -10.32 -17.48
CA ILE A 6 50.89 -10.32 -18.83
C ILE A 6 51.77 -11.29 -19.68
N ARG A 7 51.17 -12.32 -20.24
CA ARG A 7 51.81 -13.17 -21.24
C ARG A 7 51.56 -12.60 -22.64
N VAL A 8 52.61 -12.10 -23.24
CA VAL A 8 52.72 -11.82 -24.67
C VAL A 8 52.95 -13.16 -25.37
N VAL A 9 52.06 -13.56 -26.27
CA VAL A 9 52.24 -14.71 -27.16
C VAL A 9 52.92 -14.20 -28.41
N ALA A 10 54.22 -14.53 -28.54
CA ALA A 10 54.97 -14.36 -29.77
C ALA A 10 54.68 -15.52 -30.70
N VAL A 11 54.14 -15.25 -31.90
CA VAL A 11 53.97 -16.22 -32.93
C VAL A 11 55.24 -16.33 -33.74
N ALA A 12 55.89 -17.48 -33.67
CA ALA A 12 57.06 -17.80 -34.48
C ALA A 12 56.59 -18.11 -35.91
N VAL A 13 57.10 -17.32 -36.86
CA VAL A 13 56.97 -17.63 -38.32
C VAL A 13 58.07 -18.58 -38.70
N ALA A 14 57.71 -19.81 -39.08
CA ALA A 14 58.61 -20.78 -39.71
C ALA A 14 58.69 -20.49 -41.22
N LEU A 15 59.93 -20.16 -41.68
CA LEU A 15 60.29 -20.07 -43.08
C LEU A 15 60.30 -21.49 -43.67
N ILE A 16 59.51 -21.71 -44.72
CA ILE A 16 59.72 -22.77 -45.72
C ILE A 16 60.00 -22.07 -47.06
N VAL A 17 61.24 -22.14 -47.51
CA VAL A 17 61.66 -21.77 -48.86
C VAL A 17 61.67 -23.07 -49.67
N LEU A 18 61.01 -23.10 -50.82
CA LEU A 18 61.56 -23.58 -52.09
C LEU A 18 60.50 -23.75 -53.17
N SER A 19 60.67 -23.06 -54.15
CA SER A 19 60.90 -23.18 -55.60
C SER A 19 59.76 -22.86 -56.53
N ALA A 20 60.07 -21.82 -57.27
CA ALA A 20 59.82 -21.63 -58.71
C ALA A 20 58.42 -21.51 -59.28
N CYS A 21 58.00 -20.28 -59.50
CA CYS A 21 57.69 -19.83 -60.87
C CYS A 21 57.47 -18.33 -60.89
N GLU A 22 58.10 -17.65 -61.80
CA GLU A 22 58.05 -16.19 -61.98
C GLU A 22 56.64 -15.69 -62.25
N SER A 23 56.17 -14.79 -61.38
CA SER A 23 55.29 -13.69 -61.75
C SER A 23 55.68 -12.50 -60.84
N SER A 24 56.11 -11.44 -61.51
CA SER A 24 56.58 -10.18 -60.92
C SER A 24 55.43 -9.46 -60.17
N THR A 25 55.32 -9.69 -58.89
CA THR A 25 54.57 -8.80 -57.96
C THR A 25 55.57 -8.09 -57.10
N THR A 26 55.58 -6.75 -57.18
CA THR A 26 56.46 -5.86 -56.41
C THR A 26 56.15 -5.99 -54.91
N PRO A 27 57.10 -5.78 -53.97
CA PRO A 27 56.89 -5.89 -52.52
C PRO A 27 55.84 -4.95 -51.97
N GLU A 28 55.51 -3.83 -52.64
CA GLU A 28 54.47 -2.90 -52.28
C GLU A 28 53.04 -3.47 -52.39
N THR A 29 52.78 -4.37 -53.34
CA THR A 29 51.46 -5.00 -53.52
C THR A 29 51.16 -6.07 -52.49
N MET A 30 52.14 -6.72 -51.91
CA MET A 30 51.98 -7.71 -50.82
C MET A 30 51.73 -6.97 -49.46
N SER A 31 52.38 -5.85 -49.23
CA SER A 31 52.15 -5.05 -48.01
C SER A 31 50.72 -4.47 -47.99
N GLN A 32 50.25 -3.97 -49.13
CA GLN A 32 48.86 -3.44 -49.23
C GLN A 32 47.78 -4.54 -49.13
N ALA A 33 48.06 -5.73 -49.63
CA ALA A 33 47.13 -6.86 -49.53
C ALA A 33 47.00 -7.40 -48.10
N VAL A 34 48.08 -7.40 -47.33
CA VAL A 34 48.08 -7.81 -45.91
C VAL A 34 47.38 -6.73 -45.05
N GLU A 35 47.68 -5.46 -45.28
CA GLU A 35 47.05 -4.35 -44.58
C GLU A 35 45.53 -4.25 -44.86
N ASN A 36 45.11 -4.49 -46.10
CA ASN A 36 43.68 -4.53 -46.44
C ASN A 36 42.95 -5.74 -45.81
N ASN A 37 43.63 -6.90 -45.69
CA ASN A 37 43.06 -8.06 -45.05
C ASN A 37 42.87 -7.89 -43.51
N GLU A 38 43.85 -7.22 -42.85
CA GLU A 38 43.76 -6.88 -41.43
C GLU A 38 42.66 -5.85 -41.18
N ILE A 39 42.47 -4.88 -42.09
CA ILE A 39 41.39 -3.89 -42.01
C ILE A 39 40.03 -4.53 -42.22
N GLU A 40 39.89 -5.44 -43.19
CA GLU A 40 38.63 -6.17 -43.44
C GLU A 40 38.30 -7.09 -42.25
N GLN A 41 39.29 -7.79 -41.67
CA GLN A 41 39.08 -8.58 -40.45
C GLN A 41 38.69 -7.73 -39.25
N ALA A 42 39.33 -6.60 -39.02
CA ALA A 42 39.00 -5.68 -37.97
C ALA A 42 37.60 -5.05 -38.14
N GLN A 43 37.19 -4.77 -39.41
CA GLN A 43 35.85 -4.31 -39.73
C GLN A 43 34.77 -5.38 -39.54
N ALA A 44 35.06 -6.64 -39.88
CA ALA A 44 34.16 -7.76 -39.62
C ALA A 44 33.99 -8.07 -38.13
N GLU A 45 35.11 -7.99 -37.34
CA GLU A 45 35.00 -8.11 -35.90
C GLU A 45 34.22 -6.94 -35.26
N MET A 46 34.44 -5.70 -35.72
CA MET A 46 33.67 -4.55 -35.27
C MET A 46 32.19 -4.61 -35.64
N GLN A 47 31.85 -5.21 -36.82
CA GLN A 47 30.46 -5.48 -37.18
C GLN A 47 29.83 -6.55 -36.29
N THR A 48 30.60 -7.58 -35.91
CA THR A 48 30.13 -8.64 -34.99
C THR A 48 29.86 -8.05 -33.57
N TYR A 49 30.71 -7.14 -33.09
CA TYR A 49 30.46 -6.42 -31.85
C TYR A 49 29.24 -5.49 -31.94
N ARG A 50 29.00 -4.82 -33.08
CA ARG A 50 27.81 -3.96 -33.28
C ARG A 50 26.51 -4.79 -33.35
N THR A 51 26.53 -5.98 -33.92
CA THR A 51 25.35 -6.86 -33.98
C THR A 51 25.02 -7.50 -32.62
N ALA A 52 26.05 -7.68 -31.75
CA ALA A 52 25.82 -8.15 -30.38
C ALA A 52 25.10 -7.12 -29.48
N PHE A 53 25.08 -5.85 -29.89
CA PHE A 53 24.35 -4.74 -29.20
C PHE A 53 23.10 -4.28 -29.94
N LEU A 54 22.61 -4.99 -30.96
CA LEU A 54 21.27 -4.72 -31.47
C LEU A 54 20.28 -5.14 -30.40
N PRO A 55 19.37 -4.24 -29.97
CA PRO A 55 18.35 -4.62 -29.02
C PRO A 55 17.57 -5.79 -29.61
N THR A 56 17.56 -6.91 -28.90
CA THR A 56 16.63 -7.99 -29.18
C THR A 56 15.23 -7.40 -29.13
N GLU A 57 14.31 -7.87 -29.98
CA GLU A 57 12.93 -7.39 -30.13
C GLU A 57 12.08 -7.35 -28.83
N ASN A 58 12.68 -7.53 -27.66
CA ASN A 58 12.06 -7.59 -26.33
C ASN A 58 12.51 -6.49 -25.36
N THR A 59 13.04 -5.35 -25.82
CA THR A 59 13.20 -4.21 -24.91
C THR A 59 11.81 -3.65 -24.62
N PRO A 60 11.43 -3.52 -23.33
CA PRO A 60 10.13 -2.97 -22.98
C PRO A 60 10.03 -1.53 -23.52
N ASP A 61 9.01 -1.26 -24.33
CA ASP A 61 8.64 0.09 -24.72
C ASP A 61 7.66 0.63 -23.67
N PHE A 62 8.00 1.75 -23.07
CA PHE A 62 7.19 2.39 -22.04
C PHE A 62 6.34 3.54 -22.58
N VAL A 63 6.47 3.88 -23.86
CA VAL A 63 5.82 5.07 -24.45
C VAL A 63 4.31 4.95 -24.34
N ASP A 64 3.73 3.85 -24.81
CA ASP A 64 2.28 3.64 -24.78
C ASP A 64 1.72 3.65 -23.34
N ALA A 65 2.42 3.00 -22.40
CA ALA A 65 2.01 2.97 -21.00
C ALA A 65 2.10 4.35 -20.34
N ALA A 66 3.13 5.14 -20.69
CA ALA A 66 3.29 6.49 -20.21
C ALA A 66 2.21 7.42 -20.79
N GLU A 67 1.96 7.37 -22.11
CA GLU A 67 0.91 8.17 -22.77
C GLU A 67 -0.48 7.86 -22.19
N ALA A 68 -0.80 6.59 -21.96
CA ALA A 68 -2.08 6.17 -21.37
C ALA A 68 -2.27 6.67 -19.93
N SER A 69 -1.17 6.86 -19.17
CA SER A 69 -1.26 7.15 -17.75
C SER A 69 -1.08 8.64 -17.40
N VAL A 70 -0.31 9.39 -18.19
CA VAL A 70 0.08 10.78 -17.87
C VAL A 70 -1.13 11.70 -17.69
N ASN A 71 -2.15 11.61 -18.55
CA ASN A 71 -3.32 12.48 -18.49
C ASN A 71 -4.32 12.10 -17.39
N ALA A 72 -4.28 10.84 -16.93
CA ALA A 72 -5.12 10.36 -15.86
C ALA A 72 -4.52 10.60 -14.46
N VAL A 73 -3.29 11.13 -14.37
CA VAL A 73 -2.65 11.51 -13.10
C VAL A 73 -2.65 13.02 -12.94
N VAL A 74 -3.22 13.47 -11.83
CA VAL A 74 -3.46 14.88 -11.54
C VAL A 74 -2.62 15.39 -10.37
N HIS A 75 -2.40 16.70 -10.31
CA HIS A 75 -1.83 17.38 -9.15
C HIS A 75 -2.93 17.72 -8.14
N ILE A 76 -2.66 17.47 -6.87
CA ILE A 76 -3.55 17.83 -5.76
C ILE A 76 -2.85 18.84 -4.87
N LYS A 77 -3.56 19.95 -4.60
CA LYS A 77 -3.18 20.96 -3.62
C LYS A 77 -4.23 21.03 -2.54
N THR A 78 -3.83 20.80 -1.30
CA THR A 78 -4.70 20.86 -0.12
C THR A 78 -4.34 22.07 0.72
N THR A 79 -5.35 22.82 1.17
CA THR A 79 -5.19 23.94 2.09
C THR A 79 -5.83 23.59 3.42
N ILE A 80 -5.07 23.72 4.52
CA ILE A 80 -5.48 23.42 5.88
C ILE A 80 -5.35 24.71 6.69
N ILE A 81 -6.44 25.15 7.32
CA ILE A 81 -6.47 26.34 8.17
C ILE A 81 -6.46 25.87 9.62
N GLN A 82 -5.35 26.03 10.32
CA GLN A 82 -5.22 25.66 11.73
C GLN A 82 -5.67 26.81 12.62
N ASN A 83 -6.68 26.56 13.46
CA ASN A 83 -7.16 27.53 14.44
C ASN A 83 -6.41 27.47 15.80
N THR A 84 -5.59 26.43 16.00
CA THR A 84 -4.74 26.24 17.20
C THR A 84 -3.47 25.48 16.80
N PRO A 85 -2.29 25.82 17.33
CA PRO A 85 -1.09 25.04 17.10
C PRO A 85 -1.16 23.73 17.90
N THR A 86 -1.59 22.66 17.28
CA THR A 86 -1.54 21.31 17.86
C THR A 86 -0.30 20.62 17.33
N TYR A 87 0.62 20.27 18.21
CA TYR A 87 1.97 19.74 17.91
C TYR A 87 1.98 18.28 17.44
N ASN A 88 0.82 17.64 17.25
CA ASN A 88 0.69 16.24 16.85
C ASN A 88 -0.25 16.11 15.64
N ASP A 89 0.20 16.61 14.51
CA ASP A 89 -0.43 16.41 13.22
C ASP A 89 0.15 15.13 12.59
N PHE A 90 -0.69 14.15 12.27
CA PHE A 90 -0.28 12.90 11.60
C PHE A 90 0.54 13.20 10.34
N PHE A 91 0.14 14.22 9.58
CA PHE A 91 0.86 14.65 8.39
C PHE A 91 2.24 15.23 8.74
N GLY A 92 2.36 16.02 9.79
CA GLY A 92 3.64 16.51 10.30
C GLY A 92 4.54 15.37 10.77
N ALA A 93 4.01 14.44 11.55
CA ALA A 93 4.72 13.24 12.01
C ALA A 93 5.08 12.30 10.84
N PHE A 94 4.18 12.14 9.88
CA PHE A 94 4.41 11.37 8.66
C PHE A 94 5.51 12.00 7.80
N LEU A 95 5.51 13.33 7.61
CA LEU A 95 6.56 14.05 6.89
C LEU A 95 7.90 14.00 7.65
N GLU A 96 7.89 14.13 8.96
CA GLU A 96 9.08 14.04 9.80
C GLU A 96 9.68 12.62 9.76
N HIS A 97 8.83 11.60 9.87
CA HIS A 97 9.25 10.20 9.82
C HIS A 97 9.79 9.78 8.44
N LEU A 98 9.10 10.19 7.36
CA LEU A 98 9.49 9.81 6.00
C LEU A 98 10.56 10.69 5.38
N TYR A 99 10.61 11.97 5.77
CA TYR A 99 11.45 12.96 5.08
C TYR A 99 12.38 13.73 6.02
N GLY A 100 12.35 13.46 7.32
CA GLY A 100 13.24 14.09 8.30
C GLY A 100 13.08 15.61 8.42
N ILE A 101 11.93 16.19 8.08
CA ILE A 101 11.72 17.64 8.02
C ILE A 101 10.66 18.04 9.06
N PRO A 102 11.02 18.86 10.07
CA PRO A 102 10.06 19.45 10.98
C PRO A 102 9.05 20.31 10.21
N GLY A 103 7.77 20.13 10.48
CA GLY A 103 6.71 20.94 9.87
C GLY A 103 6.92 22.44 10.16
N GLN A 104 7.03 23.26 9.12
CA GLN A 104 7.12 24.71 9.25
C GLN A 104 5.72 25.32 9.15
N THR A 105 5.27 25.96 10.22
CA THR A 105 4.05 26.77 10.22
C THR A 105 4.41 28.24 10.01
N GLN A 106 3.94 28.82 8.92
CA GLN A 106 3.82 30.28 8.78
C GLN A 106 2.33 30.62 8.56
N ASN A 107 1.80 31.46 9.44
CA ASN A 107 0.47 32.07 9.30
C ASN A 107 -0.75 31.14 9.29
N ASN A 108 -0.98 30.30 10.29
CA ASN A 108 -2.23 29.50 10.47
C ASN A 108 -2.77 28.76 9.21
N THR A 109 -2.05 28.77 8.09
CA THR A 109 -2.44 28.09 6.86
C THR A 109 -1.31 27.19 6.42
N MET A 110 -1.59 25.90 6.32
CA MET A 110 -0.69 24.87 5.82
C MET A 110 -1.14 24.47 4.42
N VAL A 111 -0.20 24.25 3.51
CA VAL A 111 -0.49 23.77 2.16
C VAL A 111 0.25 22.45 1.95
N ALA A 112 -0.49 21.41 1.60
CA ALA A 112 0.05 20.12 1.22
C ALA A 112 -0.10 19.91 -0.30
N TYR A 113 0.81 19.12 -0.86
CA TYR A 113 0.83 18.78 -2.27
C TYR A 113 0.98 17.27 -2.45
N GLY A 114 0.29 16.74 -3.44
CA GLY A 114 0.35 15.35 -3.84
C GLY A 114 -0.15 15.15 -5.26
N SER A 115 -0.34 13.90 -5.61
CA SER A 115 -0.93 13.46 -6.86
C SER A 115 -2.24 12.72 -6.62
N GLY A 116 -3.01 12.50 -7.65
CA GLY A 116 -4.20 11.63 -7.64
C GLY A 116 -4.35 10.92 -8.97
N VAL A 117 -5.08 9.81 -8.97
CA VAL A 117 -5.37 9.01 -10.15
C VAL A 117 -6.86 9.09 -10.45
N VAL A 118 -7.20 9.54 -11.64
CA VAL A 118 -8.58 9.56 -12.13
C VAL A 118 -9.00 8.12 -12.43
N LEU A 119 -10.12 7.68 -11.85
CA LEU A 119 -10.63 6.31 -11.96
C LEU A 119 -11.86 6.20 -12.87
N SER A 120 -12.49 7.33 -13.21
CA SER A 120 -13.73 7.34 -14.00
C SER A 120 -13.89 8.61 -14.83
N PRO A 121 -14.57 8.53 -15.97
CA PRO A 121 -14.75 9.68 -16.87
C PRO A 121 -15.59 10.80 -16.26
N ASP A 122 -16.33 10.55 -15.18
CA ASP A 122 -17.12 11.54 -14.45
C ASP A 122 -16.34 12.20 -13.30
N GLY A 123 -15.06 11.85 -13.08
CA GLY A 123 -14.13 12.60 -12.21
C GLY A 123 -13.99 12.09 -10.78
N TYR A 124 -14.16 10.79 -10.52
CA TYR A 124 -13.67 10.18 -9.29
C TYR A 124 -12.15 10.02 -9.33
N ILE A 125 -11.49 10.43 -8.27
CA ILE A 125 -10.03 10.44 -8.15
C ILE A 125 -9.64 9.77 -6.83
N VAL A 126 -8.74 8.80 -6.88
CA VAL A 126 -8.10 8.22 -5.70
C VAL A 126 -6.78 8.93 -5.42
N THR A 127 -6.50 9.15 -4.15
CA THR A 127 -5.21 9.67 -3.66
C THR A 127 -4.88 9.07 -2.30
N ASN A 128 -3.77 9.45 -1.68
CA ASN A 128 -3.50 9.07 -0.30
C ASN A 128 -4.32 9.91 0.69
N ASN A 129 -4.67 9.28 1.83
CA ASN A 129 -5.37 9.98 2.90
C ASN A 129 -4.55 11.17 3.44
N HIS A 130 -3.25 10.96 3.67
CA HIS A 130 -2.37 12.02 4.18
C HIS A 130 -2.27 13.26 3.26
N VAL A 131 -2.63 13.15 1.96
CA VAL A 131 -2.66 14.28 1.02
C VAL A 131 -3.86 15.19 1.29
N VAL A 132 -4.98 14.65 1.78
CA VAL A 132 -6.24 15.38 1.96
C VAL A 132 -6.71 15.46 3.42
N GLU A 133 -5.99 14.86 4.35
CA GLU A 133 -6.33 14.86 5.77
C GLU A 133 -6.39 16.28 6.34
N GLY A 134 -7.45 16.60 7.09
CA GLY A 134 -7.64 17.92 7.67
C GLY A 134 -7.93 19.05 6.68
N ALA A 135 -8.15 18.72 5.40
CA ALA A 135 -8.36 19.69 4.33
C ALA A 135 -9.57 20.59 4.57
N ASN A 136 -9.37 21.91 4.47
CA ASN A 136 -10.47 22.87 4.31
C ASN A 136 -10.87 22.99 2.83
N THR A 137 -9.88 22.96 1.91
CA THR A 137 -10.12 22.95 0.48
C THR A 137 -9.15 22.01 -0.23
N VAL A 138 -9.64 21.35 -1.27
CA VAL A 138 -8.85 20.47 -2.15
C VAL A 138 -8.99 20.98 -3.57
N GLU A 139 -7.88 21.36 -4.19
CA GLU A 139 -7.79 21.79 -5.58
C GLU A 139 -7.08 20.72 -6.39
N VAL A 140 -7.67 20.35 -7.52
CA VAL A 140 -7.12 19.41 -8.49
C VAL A 140 -6.73 20.15 -9.76
N THR A 141 -5.47 20.00 -10.18
CA THR A 141 -4.97 20.55 -11.43
C THR A 141 -4.65 19.42 -12.41
N PHE A 142 -5.29 19.43 -13.55
CA PHE A 142 -5.07 18.47 -14.64
C PHE A 142 -3.86 18.89 -15.50
N ASN A 143 -3.33 17.97 -16.32
CA ASN A 143 -2.19 18.25 -17.22
C ASN A 143 -2.46 19.38 -18.21
N ASN A 144 -3.71 19.59 -18.63
CA ASN A 144 -4.15 20.71 -19.47
C ASN A 144 -4.25 22.05 -18.71
N LYS A 145 -3.75 22.10 -17.45
CA LYS A 145 -3.75 23.27 -16.54
C LYS A 145 -5.14 23.71 -16.07
N VAL A 146 -6.18 22.95 -16.34
CA VAL A 146 -7.51 23.22 -15.78
C VAL A 146 -7.49 22.88 -14.28
N VAL A 147 -7.92 23.84 -13.46
CA VAL A 147 -8.05 23.70 -12.00
C VAL A 147 -9.52 23.48 -11.65
N ARG A 148 -9.80 22.51 -10.78
CA ARG A 148 -11.14 22.23 -10.25
C ARG A 148 -11.09 22.04 -8.75
N GLN A 149 -12.16 22.47 -8.07
CA GLN A 149 -12.37 22.13 -6.66
C GLN A 149 -12.85 20.69 -6.57
N ALA A 150 -12.32 19.96 -5.59
CA ALA A 150 -12.73 18.59 -5.30
C ALA A 150 -13.49 18.50 -3.97
N THR A 151 -14.45 17.57 -3.93
CA THR A 151 -15.17 17.18 -2.72
C THR A 151 -14.60 15.85 -2.22
N ILE A 152 -14.29 15.74 -0.93
CA ILE A 152 -13.88 14.48 -0.32
C ILE A 152 -15.11 13.59 -0.14
N ILE A 153 -15.15 12.44 -0.81
CA ILE A 153 -16.22 11.45 -0.71
C ILE A 153 -16.05 10.62 0.55
N GLY A 154 -14.80 10.18 0.81
CA GLY A 154 -14.45 9.44 1.99
C GLY A 154 -12.95 9.22 2.09
N THR A 155 -12.49 8.83 3.28
CA THR A 155 -11.09 8.56 3.59
C THR A 155 -10.95 7.26 4.37
N ASP A 156 -9.85 6.58 4.21
CA ASP A 156 -9.43 5.43 5.01
C ASP A 156 -7.99 5.62 5.49
N PRO A 157 -7.78 6.19 6.68
CA PRO A 157 -6.45 6.40 7.24
C PRO A 157 -5.62 5.12 7.43
N SER A 158 -6.26 3.98 7.65
CA SER A 158 -5.55 2.73 7.94
C SER A 158 -5.00 2.04 6.69
N SER A 159 -5.46 2.40 5.49
CA SER A 159 -4.85 2.04 4.22
C SER A 159 -4.15 3.22 3.54
N ASP A 160 -4.21 4.41 4.16
CA ASP A 160 -3.73 5.67 3.60
C ASP A 160 -4.34 5.98 2.22
N LEU A 161 -5.65 5.77 2.06
CA LEU A 161 -6.39 6.05 0.84
C LEU A 161 -7.51 7.08 1.06
N ALA A 162 -7.78 7.87 0.03
CA ALA A 162 -8.91 8.80 -0.02
C ALA A 162 -9.53 8.81 -1.41
N LEU A 163 -10.85 8.96 -1.46
CA LEU A 163 -11.61 9.17 -2.67
C LEU A 163 -12.14 10.60 -2.70
N ILE A 164 -11.82 11.32 -3.76
CA ILE A 164 -12.31 12.68 -4.00
C ILE A 164 -13.06 12.74 -5.34
N LYS A 165 -13.89 13.75 -5.52
CA LYS A 165 -14.71 13.95 -6.72
C LYS A 165 -14.56 15.38 -7.23
N VAL A 166 -14.31 15.51 -8.51
CA VAL A 166 -14.40 16.79 -9.24
C VAL A 166 -15.60 16.79 -10.18
N GLU A 167 -16.23 17.93 -10.37
CA GLU A 167 -17.33 18.09 -11.31
C GLU A 167 -16.83 18.15 -12.74
N GLY A 168 -17.48 17.43 -13.65
CA GLY A 168 -17.16 17.39 -15.08
C GLY A 168 -17.45 16.04 -15.71
N SER A 169 -17.07 15.90 -16.98
CA SER A 169 -17.19 14.68 -17.78
C SER A 169 -16.00 14.54 -18.72
N ASP A 170 -15.88 13.34 -19.27
CA ASP A 170 -14.90 13.01 -20.32
C ASP A 170 -13.44 13.12 -19.87
N PHE A 171 -13.18 12.87 -18.57
CA PHE A 171 -11.82 12.79 -18.05
C PHE A 171 -11.13 11.52 -18.51
N ASP A 172 -9.83 11.64 -18.89
CA ASP A 172 -8.95 10.49 -19.06
C ASP A 172 -8.81 9.79 -17.71
N TYR A 173 -8.88 8.45 -17.70
CA TYR A 173 -8.84 7.64 -16.48
C TYR A 173 -8.04 6.36 -16.68
N LEU A 174 -7.55 5.78 -15.57
CA LEU A 174 -6.84 4.50 -15.58
C LEU A 174 -7.78 3.32 -15.28
N VAL A 175 -7.52 2.23 -15.99
CA VAL A 175 -8.15 0.93 -15.72
C VAL A 175 -7.34 0.16 -14.68
N PHE A 176 -8.03 -0.47 -13.74
CA PHE A 176 -7.38 -1.31 -12.73
C PHE A 176 -6.78 -2.57 -13.33
N GLY A 177 -5.50 -2.79 -13.12
CA GLY A 177 -4.83 -4.08 -13.24
C GLY A 177 -5.06 -4.95 -11.99
N ASP A 178 -4.62 -6.19 -12.03
CA ASP A 178 -4.70 -7.15 -10.93
C ASP A 178 -3.35 -7.24 -10.21
N SER A 179 -3.23 -6.59 -9.04
CA SER A 179 -2.00 -6.56 -8.26
C SER A 179 -1.57 -7.93 -7.72
N ASP A 180 -2.50 -8.90 -7.58
CA ASP A 180 -2.15 -10.23 -7.09
C ASP A 180 -1.35 -11.01 -8.14
N LYS A 181 -1.61 -10.77 -9.43
CA LYS A 181 -0.91 -11.39 -10.56
C LYS A 181 0.46 -10.81 -10.86
N VAL A 182 0.74 -9.62 -10.35
CA VAL A 182 2.04 -8.96 -10.53
C VAL A 182 3.15 -9.77 -9.88
N LYS A 183 4.29 -9.91 -10.58
CA LYS A 183 5.44 -10.70 -10.13
C LYS A 183 6.65 -9.81 -9.89
N VAL A 184 7.49 -10.23 -8.94
CA VAL A 184 8.81 -9.62 -8.73
C VAL A 184 9.63 -9.72 -10.03
N GLY A 185 10.24 -8.60 -10.43
CA GLY A 185 10.99 -8.46 -11.68
C GLY A 185 10.17 -7.90 -12.85
N GLU A 186 8.84 -7.77 -12.73
CA GLU A 186 8.03 -7.12 -13.77
C GLU A 186 8.32 -5.61 -13.84
N TRP A 187 8.38 -5.07 -15.04
CA TRP A 187 8.55 -3.64 -15.28
C TRP A 187 7.32 -2.85 -14.89
N VAL A 188 7.55 -1.71 -14.26
CA VAL A 188 6.51 -0.79 -13.80
C VAL A 188 6.91 0.66 -14.02
N LEU A 189 5.91 1.54 -14.14
CA LEU A 189 6.09 2.98 -14.20
C LEU A 189 5.43 3.62 -12.98
N ALA A 190 6.17 4.47 -12.27
CA ALA A 190 5.61 5.35 -11.27
C ALA A 190 5.31 6.71 -11.91
N VAL A 191 4.05 7.12 -11.86
CA VAL A 191 3.53 8.36 -12.47
C VAL A 191 3.00 9.26 -11.38
N GLY A 192 3.45 10.50 -11.37
CA GLY A 192 2.99 11.53 -10.46
C GLY A 192 2.97 12.90 -11.12
N ASN A 193 2.35 13.89 -10.48
CA ASN A 193 2.31 15.26 -10.95
C ASN A 193 2.83 16.23 -9.88
N PRO A 194 4.14 16.16 -9.55
CA PRO A 194 4.75 17.02 -8.54
C PRO A 194 4.81 18.48 -9.01
N PHE A 195 4.68 19.42 -8.08
CA PHE A 195 4.93 20.85 -8.29
C PHE A 195 4.05 21.57 -9.35
N ASN A 196 2.88 21.00 -9.69
CA ASN A 196 2.00 21.58 -10.71
C ASN A 196 2.70 21.82 -12.07
N LEU A 197 3.69 20.99 -12.39
CA LEU A 197 4.34 20.95 -13.69
C LEU A 197 3.54 20.07 -14.66
N THR A 198 4.18 19.30 -15.48
CA THR A 198 3.58 18.18 -16.22
C THR A 198 3.83 16.90 -15.45
N SER A 199 3.00 15.87 -15.66
CA SER A 199 3.20 14.57 -15.05
C SER A 199 4.61 14.04 -15.30
N THR A 200 5.21 13.47 -14.27
CA THR A 200 6.55 12.87 -14.30
C THR A 200 6.39 11.36 -14.28
N VAL A 201 7.13 10.68 -15.15
CA VAL A 201 7.15 9.22 -15.26
C VAL A 201 8.55 8.72 -14.93
N THR A 202 8.64 7.73 -14.06
CA THR A 202 9.88 7.01 -13.77
C THR A 202 9.64 5.51 -13.96
N ALA A 203 10.66 4.78 -14.42
CA ALA A 203 10.58 3.35 -14.66
C ALA A 203 11.44 2.57 -13.66
N GLY A 204 10.99 1.38 -13.33
CA GLY A 204 11.68 0.43 -12.47
C GLY A 204 11.02 -0.94 -12.55
N ILE A 205 11.32 -1.80 -11.60
CA ILE A 205 10.72 -3.13 -11.50
C ILE A 205 9.98 -3.31 -10.17
N VAL A 206 9.12 -4.30 -10.09
CA VAL A 206 8.61 -4.79 -8.82
C VAL A 206 9.75 -5.46 -8.07
N SER A 207 10.25 -4.83 -7.01
CA SER A 207 11.37 -5.33 -6.20
C SER A 207 10.93 -6.36 -5.17
N ALA A 208 9.72 -6.19 -4.60
CA ALA A 208 9.10 -7.11 -3.65
C ALA A 208 7.58 -6.88 -3.57
N LYS A 209 6.87 -7.82 -2.92
CA LYS A 209 5.43 -7.71 -2.61
C LYS A 209 5.22 -7.95 -1.11
N ALA A 210 4.07 -7.57 -0.61
CA ALA A 210 3.65 -7.76 0.78
C ALA A 210 4.67 -7.18 1.79
N ARG A 211 5.17 -5.96 1.55
CA ARG A 211 6.06 -5.27 2.47
C ARG A 211 5.27 -4.52 3.53
N ASN A 212 5.61 -4.80 4.79
CA ASN A 212 5.20 -3.98 5.93
C ASN A 212 6.42 -3.14 6.35
N ILE A 213 6.25 -1.83 6.46
CA ILE A 213 7.31 -0.87 6.81
C ILE A 213 7.00 -0.04 8.05
N GLY A 214 5.86 -0.28 8.72
CA GLY A 214 5.49 0.29 10.01
C GLY A 214 5.16 1.79 9.97
N ILE A 215 4.72 2.34 8.83
CA ILE A 215 4.47 3.79 8.69
C ILE A 215 3.04 4.22 9.03
N LEU A 216 2.07 3.30 8.97
CA LEU A 216 0.67 3.61 9.26
C LEU A 216 0.33 3.48 10.75
N GLY A 217 1.32 3.21 11.60
CA GLY A 217 1.21 3.11 13.04
C GLY A 217 0.94 1.69 13.54
N GLU A 218 1.18 1.49 14.86
CA GLU A 218 0.90 0.21 15.51
C GLU A 218 -0.62 -0.07 15.51
N GLY A 219 -1.02 -1.20 14.96
CA GLY A 219 -2.43 -1.60 14.84
C GLY A 219 -3.05 -1.35 13.47
N SER A 220 -2.35 -0.74 12.51
CA SER A 220 -2.79 -0.73 11.12
C SER A 220 -2.74 -2.14 10.54
N THR A 221 -3.90 -2.67 10.17
CA THR A 221 -4.03 -4.03 9.63
C THR A 221 -3.79 -4.10 8.12
N VAL A 222 -3.43 -2.99 7.46
CA VAL A 222 -3.48 -2.88 5.99
C VAL A 222 -2.13 -2.57 5.36
N GLU A 223 -1.03 -2.60 6.12
CA GLU A 223 0.29 -2.41 5.53
C GLU A 223 0.73 -3.64 4.72
N SER A 224 0.46 -3.60 3.44
CA SER A 224 0.99 -4.55 2.45
C SER A 224 1.32 -3.78 1.19
N PHE A 225 2.59 -3.42 1.00
CA PHE A 225 3.00 -2.60 -0.11
C PHE A 225 3.68 -3.42 -1.21
N ILE A 226 3.49 -2.98 -2.46
CA ILE A 226 4.37 -3.31 -3.59
C ILE A 226 5.61 -2.42 -3.44
N GLN A 227 6.79 -3.03 -3.34
CA GLN A 227 8.07 -2.33 -3.39
C GLN A 227 8.56 -2.23 -4.82
N THR A 228 9.04 -1.06 -5.23
CA THR A 228 9.66 -0.83 -6.55
C THR A 228 10.91 0.06 -6.42
N ASP A 229 11.80 -0.05 -7.38
CA ASP A 229 12.93 0.86 -7.58
C ASP A 229 12.63 1.96 -8.61
N ALA A 230 11.40 2.04 -9.14
CA ALA A 230 10.92 3.24 -9.84
C ALA A 230 10.97 4.43 -8.88
N ALA A 231 11.63 5.53 -9.28
CA ALA A 231 11.88 6.65 -8.39
C ALA A 231 10.58 7.39 -8.02
N VAL A 232 10.20 7.34 -6.76
CA VAL A 232 9.12 8.14 -6.18
C VAL A 232 9.75 9.20 -5.29
N ASN A 233 9.28 10.44 -5.44
CA ASN A 233 9.70 11.59 -4.64
C ASN A 233 8.48 12.36 -4.14
N ARG A 234 8.73 13.41 -3.31
CA ARG A 234 7.67 14.31 -2.83
C ARG A 234 6.80 14.82 -3.97
N GLY A 235 5.49 14.74 -3.80
CA GLY A 235 4.49 15.11 -4.79
C GLY A 235 4.03 13.95 -5.67
N ASN A 236 4.74 12.81 -5.72
CA ASN A 236 4.26 11.60 -6.41
C ASN A 236 3.30 10.77 -5.54
N SER A 237 3.25 11.00 -4.22
CA SER A 237 2.28 10.34 -3.31
C SER A 237 0.85 10.56 -3.80
N GLY A 238 0.06 9.50 -3.87
CA GLY A 238 -1.28 9.46 -4.46
C GLY A 238 -1.31 9.25 -5.97
N GLY A 239 -0.15 9.28 -6.65
CA GLY A 239 -0.01 8.99 -8.08
C GLY A 239 -0.06 7.50 -8.40
N ALA A 240 0.01 7.15 -9.68
CA ALA A 240 -0.14 5.79 -10.16
C ALA A 240 1.18 5.01 -10.14
N LEU A 241 1.11 3.73 -9.80
CA LEU A 241 2.04 2.70 -10.24
C LEU A 241 1.32 1.87 -11.31
N VAL A 242 1.85 1.86 -12.54
CA VAL A 242 1.23 1.15 -13.67
C VAL A 242 2.17 0.08 -14.24
N ASN A 243 1.59 -0.96 -14.83
CA ASN A 243 2.35 -1.96 -15.59
C ASN A 243 2.68 -1.45 -17.00
N THR A 244 3.37 -2.25 -17.80
CA THR A 244 3.75 -1.92 -19.19
C THR A 244 2.56 -1.80 -20.16
N ARG A 245 1.34 -2.15 -19.74
CA ARG A 245 0.10 -1.94 -20.51
C ARG A 245 -0.64 -0.66 -20.09
N GLY A 246 -0.10 0.13 -19.16
CA GLY A 246 -0.77 1.31 -18.60
C GLY A 246 -1.88 0.99 -17.60
N GLU A 247 -2.03 -0.27 -17.14
CA GLU A 247 -3.01 -0.64 -16.13
C GLU A 247 -2.51 -0.27 -14.73
N LEU A 248 -3.39 0.29 -13.89
CA LEU A 248 -3.12 0.68 -12.51
C LEU A 248 -2.90 -0.57 -11.65
N ILE A 249 -1.69 -0.78 -11.15
CA ILE A 249 -1.34 -1.89 -10.25
C ILE A 249 -1.09 -1.43 -8.80
N GLY A 250 -1.03 -0.12 -8.56
CA GLY A 250 -0.93 0.42 -7.21
C GLY A 250 -1.01 1.94 -7.17
N ILE A 251 -1.15 2.48 -5.95
CA ILE A 251 -1.07 3.92 -5.66
C ILE A 251 0.22 4.19 -4.90
N ASN A 252 1.07 5.07 -5.45
CA ASN A 252 2.33 5.47 -4.82
C ASN A 252 2.04 6.11 -3.45
N ALA A 253 2.64 5.59 -2.38
CA ALA A 253 2.35 6.06 -1.03
C ALA A 253 3.57 6.67 -0.35
N ALA A 254 4.71 5.96 -0.36
CA ALA A 254 5.84 6.29 0.49
C ALA A 254 7.18 5.92 -0.15
N ILE A 255 8.26 6.44 0.45
CA ILE A 255 9.64 5.99 0.23
C ILE A 255 10.25 5.61 1.58
N ALA A 256 11.11 4.59 1.63
CA ALA A 256 12.02 4.44 2.76
C ALA A 256 13.29 5.23 2.46
N SER A 257 13.58 6.23 3.28
CA SER A 257 14.72 7.12 3.06
C SER A 257 15.23 7.68 4.39
N HIS A 258 16.54 7.80 4.52
CA HIS A 258 17.20 8.47 5.63
C HIS A 258 17.36 9.98 5.38
N THR A 259 17.36 10.39 4.11
CA THR A 259 17.61 11.77 3.68
C THR A 259 16.36 12.52 3.27
N GLY A 260 15.22 11.81 3.18
CA GLY A 260 13.96 12.36 2.66
C GLY A 260 13.90 12.43 1.13
N SER A 261 14.88 11.84 0.43
CA SER A 261 14.92 11.70 -1.03
C SER A 261 14.96 10.23 -1.40
N TYR A 262 14.62 9.91 -2.64
CA TYR A 262 14.66 8.53 -3.15
C TYR A 262 16.04 7.88 -2.98
N GLU A 263 16.07 6.71 -2.33
CA GLU A 263 17.27 5.89 -2.06
C GLU A 263 17.12 4.45 -2.59
N GLY A 264 16.26 4.22 -3.59
CA GLY A 264 16.05 2.90 -4.19
C GLY A 264 14.86 2.11 -3.63
N TYR A 265 14.11 2.68 -2.70
CA TYR A 265 12.98 2.02 -2.05
C TYR A 265 11.72 2.88 -2.14
N SER A 266 10.84 2.55 -3.06
CA SER A 266 9.52 3.14 -3.20
C SER A 266 8.45 2.11 -2.90
N PHE A 267 7.29 2.56 -2.39
CA PHE A 267 6.20 1.71 -1.94
C PHE A 267 4.87 2.20 -2.51
N ALA A 268 4.06 1.25 -2.99
CA ALA A 268 2.74 1.52 -3.52
C ALA A 268 1.70 0.58 -2.89
N ILE A 269 0.50 1.12 -2.62
CA ILE A 269 -0.65 0.35 -2.13
C ILE A 269 -1.19 -0.48 -3.30
N PRO A 270 -1.36 -1.81 -3.17
CA PRO A 270 -1.81 -2.69 -4.24
C PRO A 270 -3.19 -2.32 -4.81
N SER A 271 -3.37 -2.41 -6.12
CA SER A 271 -4.60 -2.00 -6.82
C SER A 271 -5.85 -2.76 -6.36
N ASN A 272 -5.74 -4.03 -5.95
CA ASN A 272 -6.89 -4.79 -5.47
C ASN A 272 -7.41 -4.23 -4.13
N ILE A 273 -6.51 -3.78 -3.23
CA ILE A 273 -6.88 -3.05 -2.01
C ILE A 273 -7.50 -1.71 -2.37
N VAL A 274 -6.87 -0.95 -3.28
CA VAL A 274 -7.39 0.36 -3.74
C VAL A 274 -8.80 0.23 -4.28
N ARG A 275 -9.06 -0.74 -5.17
CA ARG A 275 -10.39 -0.99 -5.76
C ARG A 275 -11.43 -1.25 -4.67
N LYS A 276 -11.12 -2.16 -3.72
CA LYS A 276 -12.03 -2.50 -2.64
C LYS A 276 -12.34 -1.29 -1.76
N VAL A 277 -11.34 -0.49 -1.38
CA VAL A 277 -11.54 0.72 -0.57
C VAL A 277 -12.37 1.75 -1.33
N VAL A 278 -12.07 2.01 -2.61
CA VAL A 278 -12.84 2.94 -3.46
C VAL A 278 -14.31 2.50 -3.56
N ASP A 279 -14.56 1.22 -3.84
CA ASP A 279 -15.92 0.67 -3.92
C ASP A 279 -16.66 0.83 -2.59
N ASP A 280 -16.00 0.58 -1.46
CA ASP A 280 -16.60 0.76 -0.14
C ASP A 280 -16.94 2.23 0.13
N LEU A 281 -16.00 3.15 -0.15
CA LEU A 281 -16.22 4.58 0.04
C LEU A 281 -17.37 5.11 -0.84
N LEU A 282 -17.54 4.56 -2.05
CA LEU A 282 -18.66 4.89 -2.94
C LEU A 282 -19.99 4.34 -2.42
N MET A 283 -20.03 3.07 -2.03
CA MET A 283 -21.29 2.40 -1.66
C MET A 283 -21.74 2.71 -0.24
N TYR A 284 -20.80 2.79 0.68
CA TYR A 284 -21.08 2.89 2.12
C TYR A 284 -20.60 4.20 2.73
N GLY A 285 -19.70 4.93 2.05
CA GLY A 285 -19.03 6.12 2.56
C GLY A 285 -17.94 5.83 3.60
N GLU A 286 -17.73 4.55 3.94
CA GLU A 286 -16.74 4.05 4.89
C GLU A 286 -16.24 2.67 4.46
N THR A 287 -14.96 2.37 4.74
CA THR A 287 -14.34 1.09 4.41
C THR A 287 -14.88 -0.02 5.29
N GLN A 288 -15.28 -1.13 4.68
CA GLN A 288 -15.77 -2.33 5.34
C GLN A 288 -14.61 -3.28 5.62
N ARG A 289 -14.34 -3.60 6.89
CA ARG A 289 -13.23 -4.48 7.27
C ARG A 289 -13.74 -5.85 7.66
N ALA A 290 -13.19 -6.87 6.98
CA ALA A 290 -13.43 -8.26 7.28
C ALA A 290 -12.28 -8.84 8.09
N TYR A 291 -12.63 -9.76 9.01
CA TYR A 291 -11.69 -10.46 9.85
C TYR A 291 -11.93 -11.95 9.78
N ILE A 292 -10.85 -12.72 9.73
CA ILE A 292 -10.90 -14.17 9.82
C ILE A 292 -11.02 -14.62 11.29
N GLY A 293 -10.62 -13.76 12.25
CA GLY A 293 -10.75 -14.04 13.68
C GLY A 293 -9.67 -14.97 14.24
N ILE A 294 -8.43 -14.79 13.80
CA ILE A 294 -7.25 -15.51 14.30
C ILE A 294 -6.19 -14.55 14.82
N GLN A 295 -5.43 -14.99 15.83
CA GLN A 295 -4.17 -14.38 16.23
C GLN A 295 -3.06 -15.09 15.44
N ILE A 296 -2.23 -14.35 14.76
CA ILE A 296 -1.25 -14.86 13.81
C ILE A 296 0.18 -14.64 14.29
N ALA A 297 1.07 -15.56 13.91
CA ALA A 297 2.50 -15.43 14.13
C ALA A 297 3.26 -15.84 12.86
N GLU A 298 4.39 -15.16 12.61
CA GLU A 298 5.31 -15.55 11.55
C GLU A 298 5.85 -16.96 11.81
N MET A 299 5.89 -17.77 10.75
CA MET A 299 6.41 -19.12 10.82
C MET A 299 7.92 -19.11 11.08
N ASN A 300 8.36 -19.98 11.98
CA ASN A 300 9.75 -20.27 12.25
C ASN A 300 9.98 -21.78 12.40
N ALA A 301 11.23 -22.21 12.58
CA ALA A 301 11.58 -23.61 12.66
C ALA A 301 10.89 -24.36 13.83
N ASP A 302 10.74 -23.69 14.98
CA ASP A 302 10.11 -24.29 16.16
C ASP A 302 8.60 -24.51 15.95
N LEU A 303 7.92 -23.51 15.34
CA LEU A 303 6.50 -23.60 15.03
C LEU A 303 6.22 -24.60 13.90
N ALA A 304 7.10 -24.69 12.88
CA ALA A 304 7.00 -25.70 11.83
C ALA A 304 7.09 -27.11 12.41
N ASN A 305 8.05 -27.37 13.31
CA ASN A 305 8.18 -28.63 13.99
C ASN A 305 6.93 -28.96 14.83
N LYS A 306 6.37 -27.98 15.58
CA LYS A 306 5.14 -28.19 16.38
C LYS A 306 3.93 -28.53 15.50
N ALA A 307 3.83 -27.93 14.30
CA ALA A 307 2.76 -28.19 13.34
C ALA A 307 2.98 -29.46 12.50
N GLY A 308 4.08 -30.19 12.70
CA GLY A 308 4.41 -31.40 11.94
C GLY A 308 4.86 -31.11 10.48
N MET A 309 5.30 -29.87 10.20
CA MET A 309 5.73 -29.44 8.86
C MET A 309 7.23 -29.61 8.68
N LYS A 310 7.64 -29.95 7.45
CA LYS A 310 9.05 -30.06 7.06
C LYS A 310 9.63 -28.72 6.60
N ASP A 311 8.77 -27.88 6.03
CA ASP A 311 9.15 -26.60 5.44
C ASP A 311 8.67 -25.44 6.32
N ILE A 312 9.45 -24.34 6.36
CA ILE A 312 9.06 -23.09 7.01
C ILE A 312 8.23 -22.30 6.00
N LYS A 313 6.93 -22.52 5.99
CA LYS A 313 5.96 -21.85 5.10
C LYS A 313 4.62 -21.67 5.82
N GLY A 314 3.81 -20.71 5.36
CA GLY A 314 2.50 -20.44 5.94
C GLY A 314 2.55 -19.50 7.14
N VAL A 315 1.39 -19.29 7.75
CA VAL A 315 1.18 -18.41 8.90
C VAL A 315 0.59 -19.24 10.05
N TYR A 316 1.24 -19.21 11.19
CA TYR A 316 0.83 -19.97 12.36
C TYR A 316 -0.35 -19.31 13.09
N VAL A 317 -1.38 -20.09 13.41
CA VAL A 317 -2.53 -19.69 14.21
C VAL A 317 -2.16 -19.80 15.68
N ALA A 318 -1.76 -18.69 16.29
CA ALA A 318 -1.35 -18.60 17.69
C ALA A 318 -2.55 -18.61 18.66
N GLY A 319 -3.73 -18.21 18.17
CA GLY A 319 -4.97 -18.17 18.94
C GLY A 319 -6.18 -17.86 18.06
N LEU A 320 -7.37 -17.95 18.65
CA LEU A 320 -8.64 -17.66 17.99
C LEU A 320 -9.38 -16.55 18.73
N THR A 321 -10.10 -15.73 17.98
CA THR A 321 -11.09 -14.80 18.54
C THR A 321 -12.33 -15.58 18.93
N ASP A 322 -12.82 -15.40 20.14
CA ASP A 322 -14.03 -16.06 20.61
C ASP A 322 -15.26 -15.64 19.78
N GLY A 323 -16.01 -16.61 19.27
CA GLY A 323 -17.10 -16.39 18.32
C GLY A 323 -16.66 -15.87 16.95
N GLY A 324 -15.36 -15.86 16.65
CA GLY A 324 -14.79 -15.41 15.37
C GLY A 324 -15.07 -16.37 14.20
N ALA A 325 -14.79 -15.91 12.98
CA ALA A 325 -15.06 -16.64 11.75
C ALA A 325 -14.29 -17.98 11.68
N ALA A 326 -12.99 -17.97 11.97
CA ALA A 326 -12.15 -19.18 11.96
C ALA A 326 -12.61 -20.23 12.97
N GLN A 327 -12.97 -19.81 14.20
CA GLN A 327 -13.48 -20.70 15.22
C GLN A 327 -14.78 -21.36 14.78
N LYS A 328 -15.72 -20.60 14.18
CA LYS A 328 -16.98 -21.12 13.64
C LYS A 328 -16.77 -22.10 12.50
N ALA A 329 -15.74 -21.91 11.69
CA ALA A 329 -15.39 -22.79 10.59
C ALA A 329 -14.66 -24.08 11.05
N GLY A 330 -14.14 -24.14 12.28
CA GLY A 330 -13.46 -25.31 12.83
C GLY A 330 -11.93 -25.26 12.77
N ILE A 331 -11.33 -24.12 12.37
CA ILE A 331 -9.89 -23.88 12.46
C ILE A 331 -9.48 -23.86 13.92
N GLN A 332 -8.30 -24.39 14.24
CA GLN A 332 -7.81 -24.58 15.60
C GLN A 332 -6.51 -23.80 15.85
N THR A 333 -6.24 -23.47 17.10
CA THR A 333 -4.93 -22.99 17.51
C THR A 333 -3.89 -24.08 17.24
N GLY A 334 -2.78 -23.69 16.61
CA GLY A 334 -1.74 -24.64 16.17
C GLY A 334 -1.79 -24.97 14.67
N ASP A 335 -2.89 -24.63 13.98
CA ASP A 335 -2.97 -24.75 12.53
C ASP A 335 -2.02 -23.78 11.83
N VAL A 336 -1.67 -24.09 10.59
CA VAL A 336 -0.85 -23.21 9.74
C VAL A 336 -1.62 -22.89 8.49
N VAL A 337 -2.00 -21.62 8.31
CA VAL A 337 -2.65 -21.16 7.08
C VAL A 337 -1.62 -21.14 5.95
N VAL A 338 -1.88 -21.88 4.87
CA VAL A 338 -0.98 -22.01 3.70
C VAL A 338 -1.53 -21.37 2.43
N SER A 339 -2.86 -21.22 2.33
CA SER A 339 -3.47 -20.45 1.23
C SER A 339 -4.88 -19.99 1.58
N ILE A 340 -5.33 -18.93 0.90
CA ILE A 340 -6.69 -18.39 0.95
C ILE A 340 -7.18 -18.20 -0.49
N ASN A 341 -8.30 -18.85 -0.86
CA ASN A 341 -8.87 -18.83 -2.22
C ASN A 341 -7.83 -19.17 -3.31
N GLY A 342 -6.90 -20.11 -3.01
CA GLY A 342 -5.83 -20.53 -3.91
C GLY A 342 -4.61 -19.62 -3.96
N ASN A 343 -4.66 -18.44 -3.32
CA ASN A 343 -3.49 -17.55 -3.16
C ASN A 343 -2.62 -18.06 -2.02
N ALA A 344 -1.34 -18.34 -2.31
CA ALA A 344 -0.40 -18.82 -1.31
C ALA A 344 -0.14 -17.77 -0.22
N VAL A 345 -0.09 -18.23 1.03
CA VAL A 345 0.19 -17.41 2.22
C VAL A 345 1.46 -17.92 2.86
N ASN A 346 2.50 -17.08 2.93
CA ASN A 346 3.79 -17.41 3.55
C ASN A 346 4.19 -16.43 4.66
N THR A 347 3.57 -15.25 4.71
CA THR A 347 3.81 -14.23 5.73
C THR A 347 2.50 -13.69 6.30
N THR A 348 2.54 -13.15 7.52
CA THR A 348 1.38 -12.50 8.16
C THR A 348 0.86 -11.34 7.31
N THR A 349 1.77 -10.60 6.66
CA THR A 349 1.41 -9.50 5.75
C THR A 349 0.63 -9.99 4.53
N GLN A 350 1.03 -11.13 3.90
CA GLN A 350 0.29 -11.71 2.78
C GLN A 350 -1.11 -12.16 3.19
N LEU A 351 -1.24 -12.81 4.36
CA LEU A 351 -2.54 -13.20 4.90
C LEU A 351 -3.44 -11.98 5.07
N THR A 352 -2.93 -10.94 5.70
CA THR A 352 -3.66 -9.69 5.96
C THR A 352 -4.05 -8.99 4.65
N GLU A 353 -3.14 -8.93 3.66
CA GLU A 353 -3.41 -8.38 2.32
C GLU A 353 -4.61 -9.06 1.65
N ILE A 354 -4.61 -10.41 1.64
CA ILE A 354 -5.69 -11.16 1.01
C ILE A 354 -7.02 -10.91 1.75
N VAL A 355 -7.04 -10.99 3.08
CA VAL A 355 -8.26 -10.79 3.87
C VAL A 355 -8.82 -9.38 3.70
N ASN A 356 -7.97 -8.36 3.58
CA ASN A 356 -8.38 -6.96 3.40
C ASN A 356 -9.05 -6.66 2.04
N GLN A 357 -9.01 -7.59 1.09
CA GLN A 357 -9.73 -7.47 -0.19
C GLN A 357 -11.22 -7.86 -0.07
N TYR A 358 -11.63 -8.46 1.07
CA TYR A 358 -12.98 -8.97 1.30
C TYR A 358 -13.78 -8.08 2.25
N ARG A 359 -15.09 -8.33 2.30
CA ARG A 359 -16.06 -7.65 3.18
C ARG A 359 -16.62 -8.61 4.22
N PRO A 360 -17.18 -8.08 5.33
CA PRO A 360 -17.97 -8.90 6.23
C PRO A 360 -19.14 -9.56 5.47
N GLY A 361 -19.29 -10.87 5.65
CA GLY A 361 -20.26 -11.69 4.94
C GLY A 361 -19.73 -12.42 3.71
N ASP A 362 -18.54 -12.06 3.19
CA ASP A 362 -17.90 -12.81 2.12
C ASP A 362 -17.38 -14.16 2.66
N GLU A 363 -17.43 -15.19 1.81
CA GLU A 363 -16.89 -16.52 2.13
C GLU A 363 -15.55 -16.74 1.43
N VAL A 364 -14.59 -17.28 2.16
CA VAL A 364 -13.26 -17.63 1.63
C VAL A 364 -12.92 -19.07 1.98
N THR A 365 -12.21 -19.75 1.06
CA THR A 365 -11.65 -21.07 1.29
C THR A 365 -10.27 -20.90 1.92
N VAL A 366 -10.10 -21.32 3.17
CA VAL A 366 -8.83 -21.29 3.90
C VAL A 366 -8.25 -22.69 3.96
N ASN A 367 -7.08 -22.90 3.35
CA ASN A 367 -6.33 -24.14 3.48
C ASN A 367 -5.35 -24.02 4.63
N VAL A 368 -5.41 -24.97 5.54
CA VAL A 368 -4.51 -25.05 6.69
C VAL A 368 -3.82 -26.40 6.75
N VAL A 369 -2.65 -26.45 7.36
CA VAL A 369 -1.98 -27.69 7.75
C VAL A 369 -2.21 -27.89 9.25
N HIS A 370 -2.80 -29.04 9.61
CA HIS A 370 -3.03 -29.48 10.98
C HIS A 370 -2.30 -30.81 11.19
N ASN A 371 -1.34 -30.88 12.13
CA ASN A 371 -0.53 -32.08 12.39
C ASN A 371 0.10 -32.74 11.15
N GLY A 372 0.52 -31.91 10.16
CA GLY A 372 1.14 -32.37 8.92
C GLY A 372 0.16 -32.74 7.80
N GLU A 373 -1.15 -32.67 8.02
CA GLU A 373 -2.20 -32.94 7.03
C GLU A 373 -2.89 -31.62 6.59
N GLU A 374 -3.18 -31.49 5.29
CA GLU A 374 -3.83 -30.31 4.72
C GLU A 374 -5.35 -30.44 4.78
N HIS A 375 -6.02 -29.40 5.28
CA HIS A 375 -7.48 -29.29 5.39
C HIS A 375 -7.97 -27.99 4.78
N ALA A 376 -9.14 -28.03 4.13
CA ALA A 376 -9.81 -26.87 3.56
C ALA A 376 -11.06 -26.51 4.36
N TYR A 377 -11.16 -25.25 4.80
CA TYR A 377 -12.30 -24.73 5.54
C TYR A 377 -12.97 -23.61 4.75
N GLN A 378 -14.32 -23.61 4.71
CA GLN A 378 -15.10 -22.47 4.23
C GLN A 378 -15.31 -21.52 5.40
N VAL A 379 -14.80 -20.29 5.29
CA VAL A 379 -14.82 -19.31 6.37
C VAL A 379 -15.64 -18.10 5.93
N GLY A 380 -16.80 -17.90 6.55
CA GLY A 380 -17.58 -16.67 6.37
C GLY A 380 -16.97 -15.54 7.20
N LEU A 381 -16.40 -14.55 6.54
CA LEU A 381 -15.69 -13.44 7.18
C LEU A 381 -16.65 -12.54 7.97
N LEU A 382 -16.18 -12.02 9.10
CA LEU A 382 -16.97 -11.17 10.00
C LEU A 382 -16.29 -9.82 10.23
N ASN A 383 -17.06 -8.82 10.62
CA ASN A 383 -16.51 -7.55 11.10
C ASN A 383 -15.92 -7.69 12.52
N ALA A 384 -15.31 -6.63 13.04
CA ALA A 384 -14.73 -6.61 14.41
C ALA A 384 -15.73 -6.94 15.53
N SER A 385 -17.04 -6.92 15.24
CA SER A 385 -18.11 -7.27 16.17
C SER A 385 -18.62 -8.70 16.00
N ASN A 386 -17.92 -9.54 15.26
CA ASN A 386 -18.33 -10.90 14.89
C ASN A 386 -19.69 -10.97 14.17
N SER A 387 -20.01 -9.94 13.37
CA SER A 387 -21.26 -9.81 12.59
C SER A 387 -20.92 -9.64 11.10
N THR A 388 -21.87 -9.90 10.23
CA THR A 388 -21.81 -9.62 8.78
C THR A 388 -22.37 -8.24 8.41
N GLU A 389 -22.77 -7.44 9.42
CA GLU A 389 -23.34 -6.10 9.18
C GLU A 389 -22.30 -5.16 8.57
N VAL A 390 -22.73 -4.36 7.60
CA VAL A 390 -21.94 -3.29 6.99
C VAL A 390 -22.23 -1.94 7.67
N VAL A 391 -21.18 -1.12 7.82
CA VAL A 391 -21.29 0.24 8.38
C VAL A 391 -21.58 1.21 7.23
N LYS A 392 -22.53 2.15 7.42
CA LYS A 392 -22.87 3.17 6.42
C LYS A 392 -22.49 4.56 6.90
N LYS A 393 -22.07 5.42 5.97
CA LYS A 393 -21.73 6.83 6.23
C LYS A 393 -22.89 7.55 6.95
N GLY A 394 -22.55 8.24 8.05
CA GLY A 394 -23.51 8.93 8.91
C GLY A 394 -23.94 8.12 10.13
N GLU A 395 -23.64 6.82 10.17
CA GLU A 395 -23.82 5.99 11.36
C GLU A 395 -22.57 5.97 12.25
N SER A 396 -21.37 6.20 11.69
CA SER A 396 -20.13 6.29 12.46
C SER A 396 -19.48 7.68 12.38
N PHE A 397 -18.70 8.02 13.40
CA PHE A 397 -17.93 9.27 13.46
C PHE A 397 -16.64 9.09 14.25
N TYR A 398 -15.60 9.78 13.82
CA TYR A 398 -14.31 9.82 14.52
C TYR A 398 -14.34 10.84 15.66
N ASN A 399 -13.85 10.44 16.83
CA ASN A 399 -13.59 11.34 17.95
C ASN A 399 -12.07 11.47 18.19
N ALA A 400 -11.51 12.62 17.85
CA ALA A 400 -10.06 12.88 17.93
C ALA A 400 -9.51 12.86 19.36
N THR A 401 -10.31 13.24 20.37
CA THR A 401 -9.89 13.25 21.77
C THR A 401 -9.64 11.84 22.30
N LEU A 402 -10.48 10.89 21.92
CA LEU A 402 -10.36 9.49 22.33
C LEU A 402 -9.56 8.64 21.32
N GLY A 403 -9.38 9.14 20.09
CA GLY A 403 -8.69 8.41 19.03
C GLY A 403 -9.46 7.21 18.49
N ILE A 404 -10.80 7.26 18.52
CA ILE A 404 -11.69 6.14 18.16
C ILE A 404 -12.76 6.55 17.16
N VAL A 405 -13.18 5.61 16.33
CA VAL A 405 -14.37 5.71 15.50
C VAL A 405 -15.52 5.03 16.21
N LEU A 406 -16.64 5.71 16.30
CA LEU A 406 -17.83 5.29 17.04
C LEU A 406 -19.05 5.26 16.11
N ARG A 407 -19.96 4.31 16.33
CA ARG A 407 -21.29 4.34 15.75
C ARG A 407 -22.38 4.15 16.83
N PRO A 408 -23.60 4.63 16.60
CA PRO A 408 -24.73 4.25 17.44
C PRO A 408 -24.92 2.73 17.47
N VAL A 409 -25.35 2.19 18.60
CA VAL A 409 -25.66 0.77 18.77
C VAL A 409 -26.93 0.42 18.00
N SER A 410 -26.92 -0.69 17.27
CA SER A 410 -28.11 -1.17 16.55
C SER A 410 -29.20 -1.67 17.51
N GLN A 411 -30.45 -1.71 17.05
CA GLN A 411 -31.59 -2.24 17.83
C GLN A 411 -31.34 -3.68 18.27
N GLN A 412 -30.74 -4.51 17.43
CA GLN A 412 -30.37 -5.89 17.70
C GLN A 412 -29.32 -5.99 18.82
N GLU A 413 -28.25 -5.19 18.76
CA GLU A 413 -27.24 -5.12 19.80
C GLU A 413 -27.83 -4.66 21.13
N MET A 414 -28.68 -3.63 21.10
CA MET A 414 -29.38 -3.16 22.31
C MET A 414 -30.20 -4.28 22.95
N GLY A 415 -30.92 -5.05 22.15
CA GLY A 415 -31.72 -6.20 22.62
C GLY A 415 -30.86 -7.31 23.21
N ASN A 416 -29.81 -7.72 22.52
CA ASN A 416 -28.90 -8.78 22.95
C ASN A 416 -28.18 -8.45 24.27
N LEU A 417 -27.72 -7.21 24.43
CA LEU A 417 -26.96 -6.74 25.59
C LEU A 417 -27.84 -6.14 26.69
N ARG A 418 -29.16 -6.04 26.47
CA ARG A 418 -30.14 -5.43 27.38
C ARG A 418 -29.73 -4.02 27.80
N ILE A 419 -29.27 -3.23 26.83
CA ILE A 419 -28.95 -1.80 26.98
C ILE A 419 -29.96 -0.97 26.23
N LYS A 420 -30.08 0.31 26.58
CA LYS A 420 -31.04 1.25 25.97
C LYS A 420 -30.37 2.30 25.10
N ASN A 421 -29.04 2.40 25.17
CA ASN A 421 -28.25 3.42 24.55
C ASN A 421 -26.79 2.98 24.42
N GLY A 422 -26.03 3.63 23.56
CA GLY A 422 -24.61 3.48 23.50
C GLY A 422 -24.01 3.85 22.16
N LEU A 423 -22.70 4.07 22.20
CA LEU A 423 -21.84 4.27 21.02
C LEU A 423 -20.80 3.17 20.99
N LYS A 424 -20.82 2.36 19.95
CA LYS A 424 -19.89 1.24 19.78
C LYS A 424 -18.59 1.71 19.15
N ILE A 425 -17.46 1.32 19.71
CA ILE A 425 -16.14 1.51 19.13
C ILE A 425 -16.00 0.52 17.96
N VAL A 426 -15.86 1.05 16.74
CA VAL A 426 -15.70 0.24 15.52
C VAL A 426 -14.28 0.23 15.00
N GLU A 427 -13.48 1.23 15.39
CA GLU A 427 -12.07 1.34 15.01
C GLU A 427 -11.32 2.15 16.07
N ILE A 428 -10.07 1.76 16.36
CA ILE A 428 -9.15 2.51 17.23
C ILE A 428 -8.06 3.09 16.34
N ARG A 429 -7.89 4.42 16.41
CA ARG A 429 -6.80 5.16 15.78
C ARG A 429 -5.80 5.63 16.83
N GLN A 430 -4.86 6.49 16.46
CA GLN A 430 -3.95 7.10 17.44
C GLN A 430 -4.72 7.92 18.48
N GLY A 431 -4.56 7.59 19.77
CA GLY A 431 -5.21 8.29 20.86
C GLY A 431 -5.22 7.51 22.18
N ALA A 432 -6.08 7.95 23.09
CA ALA A 432 -6.17 7.43 24.45
C ALA A 432 -6.44 5.93 24.58
N PHE A 433 -7.05 5.31 23.59
CA PHE A 433 -7.40 3.90 23.59
C PHE A 433 -6.46 3.02 22.75
N GLN A 434 -5.38 3.55 22.20
CA GLN A 434 -4.40 2.78 21.45
C GLN A 434 -3.79 1.67 22.33
N GLY A 435 -3.85 0.42 21.86
CA GLY A 435 -3.36 -0.75 22.61
C GLY A 435 -4.24 -1.20 23.79
N ALA A 436 -5.39 -0.58 24.04
CA ALA A 436 -6.26 -0.89 25.16
C ALA A 436 -7.20 -2.11 24.91
N GLY A 437 -7.23 -2.68 23.70
CA GLY A 437 -8.06 -3.84 23.36
C GLY A 437 -9.57 -3.59 23.49
N VAL A 438 -10.01 -2.35 23.27
CA VAL A 438 -11.42 -1.94 23.46
C VAL A 438 -12.24 -1.92 22.15
N GLU A 439 -11.77 -2.57 21.09
CA GLU A 439 -12.56 -2.73 19.87
C GLU A 439 -13.85 -3.49 20.15
N GLY A 440 -14.95 -3.01 19.60
CA GLY A 440 -16.28 -3.54 19.87
C GLY A 440 -16.90 -3.11 21.21
N PHE A 441 -16.16 -2.46 22.11
CA PHE A 441 -16.69 -1.93 23.35
C PHE A 441 -17.75 -0.86 23.07
N ILE A 442 -18.83 -0.89 23.85
CA ILE A 442 -19.95 0.04 23.71
C ILE A 442 -19.90 1.02 24.89
N ILE A 443 -19.65 2.28 24.60
CA ILE A 443 -19.71 3.37 25.57
C ILE A 443 -21.17 3.69 25.82
N THR A 444 -21.66 3.47 27.04
CA THR A 444 -23.05 3.73 27.41
C THR A 444 -23.23 5.06 28.15
N ALA A 445 -22.19 5.50 28.87
CA ALA A 445 -22.18 6.78 29.56
C ALA A 445 -20.78 7.36 29.69
N ILE A 446 -20.69 8.69 29.81
CA ILE A 446 -19.48 9.43 30.16
C ILE A 446 -19.81 10.33 31.35
N ASN A 447 -19.05 10.20 32.45
CA ASN A 447 -19.30 10.90 33.71
C ASN A 447 -20.76 10.80 34.17
N GLY A 448 -21.35 9.60 34.04
CA GLY A 448 -22.75 9.31 34.38
C GLY A 448 -23.80 9.89 33.42
N LYS A 449 -23.39 10.55 32.31
CA LYS A 449 -24.29 11.03 31.27
C LYS A 449 -24.36 10.02 30.14
N THR A 450 -25.56 9.57 29.79
CA THR A 450 -25.78 8.66 28.66
C THR A 450 -25.35 9.29 27.33
N VAL A 451 -24.82 8.47 26.40
CA VAL A 451 -24.39 8.93 25.08
C VAL A 451 -24.97 8.03 23.98
N ASN A 452 -25.54 8.67 22.94
CA ASN A 452 -26.14 8.00 21.77
C ASN A 452 -25.70 8.63 20.45
N SER A 453 -25.06 9.79 20.51
CA SER A 453 -24.71 10.56 19.33
C SER A 453 -23.35 11.24 19.52
N LYS A 454 -22.77 11.68 18.41
CA LYS A 454 -21.53 12.48 18.38
C LYS A 454 -21.64 13.71 19.28
N ASN A 455 -22.73 14.45 19.16
CA ASN A 455 -22.93 15.70 19.92
C ASN A 455 -23.02 15.45 21.43
N GLU A 456 -23.69 14.36 21.84
CA GLU A 456 -23.80 13.98 23.26
C GLU A 456 -22.46 13.53 23.82
N LEU A 457 -21.68 12.77 23.06
CA LEU A 457 -20.33 12.36 23.43
C LEU A 457 -19.40 13.57 23.62
N GLU A 458 -19.34 14.46 22.63
CA GLU A 458 -18.51 15.67 22.69
C GLU A 458 -18.92 16.60 23.84
N ALA A 459 -20.21 16.78 24.05
CA ALA A 459 -20.71 17.56 25.18
C ALA A 459 -20.35 16.92 26.54
N ALA A 460 -20.39 15.59 26.65
CA ALA A 460 -20.00 14.87 27.86
C ALA A 460 -18.51 14.96 28.14
N LEU A 461 -17.65 14.81 27.10
CA LEU A 461 -16.20 14.99 27.21
C LEU A 461 -15.81 16.43 27.61
N ASN A 462 -16.40 17.41 26.92
CA ASN A 462 -16.13 18.85 27.22
C ASN A 462 -16.63 19.31 28.58
N SER A 463 -17.60 18.62 29.18
CA SER A 463 -18.11 18.91 30.51
C SER A 463 -17.25 18.34 31.65
N SER A 464 -16.18 17.60 31.33
CA SER A 464 -15.29 16.98 32.31
C SER A 464 -14.52 18.05 33.10
N ARG A 465 -14.85 18.22 34.39
CA ARG A 465 -14.10 19.09 35.32
C ARG A 465 -12.86 18.33 35.80
N ASN A 466 -11.72 19.01 35.86
CA ASN A 466 -10.45 18.47 36.38
C ASN A 466 -9.73 17.46 35.51
N ARG A 467 -9.88 17.48 34.19
CA ARG A 467 -9.15 16.58 33.24
C ARG A 467 -9.36 15.07 33.47
N ARG A 468 -10.32 14.67 34.31
CA ARG A 468 -10.63 13.27 34.61
C ARG A 468 -11.99 12.92 34.04
N THR A 469 -12.04 11.91 33.18
CA THR A 469 -13.24 11.43 32.48
C THR A 469 -13.46 9.98 32.82
N TYR A 470 -14.65 9.63 33.29
CA TYR A 470 -15.08 8.25 33.53
C TYR A 470 -15.92 7.81 32.35
N ILE A 471 -15.49 6.74 31.68
CA ILE A 471 -16.16 6.15 30.54
C ILE A 471 -16.74 4.81 30.97
N GLU A 472 -18.04 4.67 30.93
CA GLU A 472 -18.79 3.49 31.33
C GLU A 472 -19.28 2.75 30.09
N GLY A 473 -19.22 1.41 30.09
CA GLY A 473 -19.70 0.67 28.94
C GLY A 473 -19.73 -0.84 29.12
N ILE A 474 -19.95 -1.51 28.00
CA ILE A 474 -20.15 -2.96 27.95
C ILE A 474 -19.44 -3.56 26.71
N TYR A 475 -18.80 -4.70 26.90
CA TYR A 475 -18.27 -5.49 25.79
C TYR A 475 -19.37 -6.32 25.11
N PRO A 476 -19.15 -6.77 23.85
CA PRO A 476 -20.11 -7.61 23.14
C PRO A 476 -20.45 -8.93 23.86
N ASN A 477 -19.56 -9.43 24.72
CA ASN A 477 -19.81 -10.61 25.57
C ASN A 477 -20.64 -10.32 26.84
N GLY A 478 -21.11 -9.09 27.02
CA GLY A 478 -21.91 -8.65 28.15
C GLY A 478 -21.12 -8.20 29.39
N MET A 479 -19.79 -8.22 29.35
CA MET A 479 -18.94 -7.77 30.46
C MET A 479 -18.98 -6.24 30.54
N ARG A 480 -19.36 -5.69 31.71
CA ARG A 480 -19.35 -4.26 31.99
C ARG A 480 -18.00 -3.82 32.48
N MET A 481 -17.50 -2.68 31.99
CA MET A 481 -16.22 -2.12 32.40
C MET A 481 -16.27 -0.59 32.39
N ASN A 482 -15.45 0.02 33.24
CA ASN A 482 -15.30 1.48 33.33
C ASN A 482 -13.82 1.80 33.13
N PHE A 483 -13.56 2.82 32.33
CA PHE A 483 -12.23 3.36 32.07
C PHE A 483 -12.12 4.76 32.67
N GLU A 484 -10.95 5.07 33.22
CA GLU A 484 -10.59 6.42 33.58
C GLU A 484 -9.64 6.98 32.52
N TYR A 485 -9.99 8.13 31.97
CA TYR A 485 -9.18 8.86 31.01
C TYR A 485 -8.80 10.22 31.58
N TYR A 486 -7.53 10.59 31.42
CA TYR A 486 -6.98 11.87 31.83
C TYR A 486 -6.64 12.69 30.60
N GLN A 487 -7.26 13.88 30.42
CA GLN A 487 -6.98 14.82 29.33
C GLN A 487 -5.71 15.63 29.60
#